data_51551792541e3fffb51ccf0b30673bd4
#
_entry.id   51551792541e3fffb51ccf0b30673bd4
#
_cell.length_a   1.000
_cell.length_b   1.000
_cell.length_c   1.000
_cell.angle_alpha   90.00
_cell.angle_beta   90.00
_cell.angle_gamma   90.00
#
_symmetry.space_group_name_H-M   'P 1'
#
loop_
_entity.id
_entity.type
_entity.pdbx_description
1 polymer ?
#
loop_
_entity_poly.entity_id
_entity_poly.type
_entity_poly.pdbx_seq_one_letter_code
_entity_poly.pdbx_strand_id
1 'polypeptide(L)'
;TSPTSSTSTSTLALADARGSIHFYSLLPPSPSTSPRLAHRAQLRLNPHDVLCLSLDWSDRRGGVPAHEVEAGETTSLIVSQSDGTLVHLPHLEREFSQPIQPGDNPPLLPRSHSSSDSDEEEEDEDEEDEMDEDDPLAPYQPSRAWEHRPRSGMEVWRAHGHEAWIAAWDCWSSGRVAWSGGDDCKLMGWDMRTPIGADRKRSPIFTVSRGFDGGVTAIQSSHLREHIWAVGSYDGHIRIFDSRSPRSPLTSLDVSGGLWRTRWHPSDPSRLLLGCMHGGFCVVRVSSGEEVELETVRTFEGHGSLAYGCDWERTGMDVGGRKEKEEDGDTFVASCSFYDHQMHVWTA
;
A
#
# COMPACT_ATOMS: atom_id res chain seq x y z
N THR A 1 2.64 -36.25 22.16
CA THR A 1 3.26 -34.98 21.77
C THR A 1 2.39 -34.32 20.75
N SER A 2 1.59 -33.35 21.19
CA SER A 2 0.70 -32.57 20.32
C SER A 2 1.53 -31.63 19.45
N PRO A 3 1.20 -31.45 18.15
CA PRO A 3 1.82 -30.42 17.34
C PRO A 3 1.32 -29.06 17.85
N THR A 4 2.21 -28.23 18.31
CA THR A 4 1.95 -26.81 18.57
C THR A 4 1.71 -26.16 17.21
N SER A 5 0.44 -25.92 16.87
CA SER A 5 0.08 -25.08 15.74
C SER A 5 0.54 -23.64 16.05
N SER A 6 1.63 -23.23 15.45
CA SER A 6 1.98 -21.82 15.41
C SER A 6 0.90 -21.13 14.56
N THR A 7 -0.06 -20.48 15.21
CA THR A 7 -0.99 -19.59 14.54
C THR A 7 -0.19 -18.41 14.01
N SER A 8 0.15 -18.42 12.74
CA SER A 8 0.73 -17.26 12.08
C SER A 8 -0.28 -16.12 12.14
N THR A 9 0.03 -15.09 12.91
CA THR A 9 -0.81 -13.89 12.98
C THR A 9 -0.45 -12.98 11.80
N SER A 10 -1.43 -12.67 10.94
CA SER A 10 -1.24 -11.70 9.86
C SER A 10 -0.98 -10.31 10.43
N THR A 11 0.04 -9.64 9.90
CA THR A 11 0.38 -8.27 10.28
C THR A 11 -0.10 -7.28 9.21
N LEU A 12 -0.82 -6.24 9.64
CA LEU A 12 -1.22 -5.10 8.83
C LEU A 12 -0.31 -3.91 9.18
N ALA A 13 0.27 -3.27 8.16
CA ALA A 13 0.92 -1.97 8.30
C ALA A 13 0.03 -0.88 7.70
N LEU A 14 -0.07 0.25 8.38
CA LEU A 14 -0.84 1.41 7.97
C LEU A 14 0.05 2.66 8.08
N ALA A 15 0.21 3.37 6.97
CA ALA A 15 0.92 4.64 6.92
C ALA A 15 -0.04 5.79 7.22
N ASP A 16 0.40 6.76 8.01
CA ASP A 16 -0.36 7.96 8.32
C ASP A 16 0.21 9.23 7.69
N ALA A 17 -0.59 10.28 7.68
CA ALA A 17 -0.22 11.59 7.17
C ALA A 17 0.77 12.36 8.08
N ARG A 18 1.23 11.78 9.18
CA ARG A 18 2.20 12.36 10.11
C ARG A 18 3.58 11.71 9.98
N GLY A 19 3.78 10.87 8.97
CA GLY A 19 5.04 10.18 8.72
C GLY A 19 5.29 8.99 9.63
N SER A 20 4.23 8.40 10.18
CA SER A 20 4.32 7.20 11.01
C SER A 20 3.75 5.98 10.31
N ILE A 21 4.26 4.82 10.68
CA ILE A 21 3.72 3.51 10.32
C ILE A 21 3.18 2.84 11.58
N HIS A 22 1.92 2.45 11.54
CA HIS A 22 1.25 1.69 12.60
C HIS A 22 1.17 0.22 12.21
N PHE A 23 1.49 -0.66 13.13
CA PHE A 23 1.44 -2.10 12.92
C PHE A 23 0.33 -2.72 13.78
N TYR A 24 -0.47 -3.58 13.16
CA TYR A 24 -1.56 -4.29 13.80
C TYR A 24 -1.44 -5.78 13.54
N SER A 25 -1.80 -6.61 14.51
CA SER A 25 -2.04 -8.04 14.29
C SER A 25 -3.52 -8.29 14.10
N LEU A 26 -3.87 -9.06 13.07
CA LEU A 26 -5.21 -9.58 12.89
C LEU A 26 -5.40 -10.78 13.81
N LEU A 27 -6.25 -10.62 14.83
CA LEU A 27 -6.62 -11.70 15.73
C LEU A 27 -7.85 -12.39 15.17
N PRO A 28 -7.77 -13.72 14.94
CA PRO A 28 -8.89 -14.48 14.39
C PRO A 28 -10.08 -14.50 15.36
N PRO A 29 -11.30 -14.77 14.88
CA PRO A 29 -12.45 -14.93 15.72
C PRO A 29 -12.26 -16.12 16.68
N SER A 30 -12.83 -16.00 17.87
CA SER A 30 -12.97 -17.10 18.83
C SER A 30 -14.47 -17.36 19.10
N PRO A 31 -14.86 -18.43 19.78
CA PRO A 31 -16.27 -18.69 20.08
C PRO A 31 -16.99 -17.54 20.81
N SER A 32 -16.24 -16.67 21.46
CA SER A 32 -16.77 -15.54 22.24
C SER A 32 -16.40 -14.15 21.70
N THR A 33 -15.60 -14.06 20.64
CA THR A 33 -15.12 -12.76 20.13
C THR A 33 -15.09 -12.72 18.60
N SER A 34 -15.54 -11.60 18.04
CA SER A 34 -15.35 -11.30 16.61
C SER A 34 -13.88 -11.09 16.25
N PRO A 35 -13.48 -11.21 14.98
CA PRO A 35 -12.13 -10.86 14.54
C PRO A 35 -11.83 -9.40 14.89
N ARG A 36 -10.60 -9.12 15.30
CA ARG A 36 -10.19 -7.77 15.71
C ARG A 36 -8.75 -7.47 15.31
N LEU A 37 -8.46 -6.19 15.12
CA LEU A 37 -7.10 -5.69 14.97
C LEU A 37 -6.54 -5.28 16.34
N ALA A 38 -5.37 -5.80 16.69
CA ALA A 38 -4.64 -5.39 17.88
C ALA A 38 -3.43 -4.55 17.47
N HIS A 39 -3.34 -3.31 17.96
CA HIS A 39 -2.21 -2.43 17.72
C HIS A 39 -0.94 -3.04 18.37
N ARG A 40 0.16 -3.06 17.63
CA ARG A 40 1.43 -3.69 18.05
C ARG A 40 2.52 -2.69 18.29
N ALA A 41 2.70 -1.76 17.36
CA ALA A 41 3.77 -0.78 17.39
C ALA A 41 3.44 0.40 16.49
N GLN A 42 4.08 1.52 16.76
CA GLN A 42 4.16 2.68 15.90
C GLN A 42 5.62 3.04 15.68
N LEU A 43 6.01 3.23 14.43
CA LEU A 43 7.33 3.74 14.05
C LEU A 43 7.16 5.11 13.42
N ARG A 44 7.81 6.12 13.97
CA ARG A 44 7.95 7.42 13.33
C ARG A 44 9.18 7.40 12.45
N LEU A 45 8.99 7.51 11.13
CA LEU A 45 10.05 7.38 10.15
C LEU A 45 10.83 8.68 9.95
N ASN A 46 10.17 9.82 10.16
CA ASN A 46 10.77 11.13 10.01
C ASN A 46 10.34 12.05 11.17
N PRO A 47 11.25 12.83 11.79
CA PRO A 47 10.92 13.79 12.85
C PRO A 47 10.17 15.04 12.37
N HIS A 48 10.14 15.28 11.06
CA HIS A 48 9.48 16.42 10.41
C HIS A 48 8.12 16.00 9.83
N ASP A 49 7.33 16.97 9.39
CA ASP A 49 6.00 16.77 8.80
C ASP A 49 6.10 16.22 7.36
N VAL A 50 6.70 15.02 7.23
CA VAL A 50 6.88 14.30 5.98
C VAL A 50 5.85 13.18 5.93
N LEU A 51 5.01 13.21 4.90
CA LEU A 51 3.95 12.21 4.71
C LEU A 51 4.53 10.88 4.23
N CYS A 52 3.99 9.77 4.73
CA CYS A 52 4.19 8.46 4.13
C CYS A 52 3.14 8.27 3.03
N LEU A 53 3.57 8.17 1.77
CA LEU A 53 2.67 8.15 0.61
C LEU A 53 2.31 6.74 0.15
N SER A 54 3.25 5.80 0.26
CA SER A 54 3.00 4.38 -0.02
C SER A 54 3.83 3.47 0.86
N LEU A 55 3.39 2.23 0.96
CA LEU A 55 4.16 1.15 1.59
C LEU A 55 3.93 -0.17 0.85
N ASP A 56 4.95 -1.03 0.84
CA ASP A 56 4.86 -2.37 0.26
C ASP A 56 5.70 -3.39 1.04
N TRP A 57 5.19 -4.63 1.16
CA TRP A 57 5.83 -5.74 1.85
C TRP A 57 6.63 -6.59 0.87
N SER A 58 7.85 -7.00 1.26
CA SER A 58 8.74 -7.80 0.40
C SER A 58 8.28 -9.25 0.19
N ASP A 59 7.46 -9.78 1.11
CA ASP A 59 6.91 -11.13 1.07
C ASP A 59 5.56 -11.22 0.35
N ARG A 60 5.12 -10.14 -0.29
CA ARG A 60 3.83 -10.05 -0.96
C ARG A 60 3.82 -10.81 -2.29
N ARG A 61 3.64 -12.11 -2.24
CA ARG A 61 3.41 -12.96 -3.42
C ARG A 61 1.92 -13.18 -3.69
N GLY A 62 1.13 -12.11 -3.77
CA GLY A 62 -0.24 -12.18 -4.28
C GLY A 62 -1.21 -13.14 -3.57
N GLY A 63 -0.94 -13.56 -2.35
CA GLY A 63 -1.77 -14.50 -1.59
C GLY A 63 -1.21 -15.93 -1.54
N VAL A 64 0.01 -16.17 -2.05
CA VAL A 64 0.72 -17.43 -1.78
C VAL A 64 1.03 -17.49 -0.28
N PRO A 65 0.67 -18.58 0.42
CA PRO A 65 0.92 -18.72 1.84
C PRO A 65 2.41 -18.60 2.18
N ALA A 66 2.72 -17.94 3.30
CA ALA A 66 4.08 -17.69 3.75
C ALA A 66 4.95 -18.97 4.01
N HIS A 67 4.34 -20.16 3.99
CA HIS A 67 5.08 -21.43 4.15
C HIS A 67 5.90 -21.85 2.91
N GLU A 68 5.69 -21.19 1.76
CA GLU A 68 6.54 -21.38 0.57
C GLU A 68 7.71 -20.39 0.52
N VAL A 69 7.80 -19.45 1.48
CA VAL A 69 8.97 -18.61 1.66
C VAL A 69 10.11 -19.47 2.20
N GLU A 70 11.24 -19.50 1.49
CA GLU A 70 12.38 -20.30 1.91
C GLU A 70 12.84 -19.91 3.33
N ALA A 71 13.20 -20.90 4.13
CA ALA A 71 13.66 -20.67 5.49
C ALA A 71 14.92 -19.77 5.49
N GLY A 72 14.73 -18.51 5.91
CA GLY A 72 15.80 -17.49 5.93
C GLY A 72 15.45 -16.22 5.15
N GLU A 73 14.38 -16.19 4.39
CA GLU A 73 13.85 -14.94 3.82
C GLU A 73 13.24 -14.09 4.94
N THR A 74 13.67 -12.85 5.01
CA THR A 74 13.23 -11.90 6.04
C THR A 74 12.22 -10.93 5.45
N THR A 75 11.11 -10.73 6.16
CA THR A 75 10.08 -9.76 5.78
C THR A 75 10.61 -8.34 5.97
N SER A 76 10.54 -7.52 4.93
CA SER A 76 10.90 -6.12 4.98
C SER A 76 9.79 -5.23 4.41
N LEU A 77 9.83 -3.96 4.77
CA LEU A 77 8.88 -2.95 4.31
C LEU A 77 9.65 -1.85 3.58
N ILE A 78 9.14 -1.41 2.43
CA ILE A 78 9.58 -0.20 1.77
C ILE A 78 8.48 0.85 1.84
N VAL A 79 8.87 2.10 2.13
CA VAL A 79 7.95 3.23 2.28
C VAL A 79 8.45 4.38 1.43
N SER A 80 7.55 5.04 0.70
CA SER A 80 7.85 6.28 -0.02
C SER A 80 7.29 7.47 0.73
N GLN A 81 7.99 8.62 0.62
CA GLN A 81 7.69 9.82 1.40
C GLN A 81 7.57 11.08 0.52
N SER A 82 6.85 12.08 1.04
CA SER A 82 6.55 13.34 0.33
C SER A 82 7.77 14.23 0.10
N ASP A 83 8.88 14.00 0.80
CA ASP A 83 10.15 14.72 0.57
C ASP A 83 11.03 14.08 -0.51
N GLY A 84 10.54 13.04 -1.21
CA GLY A 84 11.29 12.31 -2.23
C GLY A 84 12.21 11.21 -1.67
N THR A 85 12.15 10.94 -0.37
CA THR A 85 12.92 9.85 0.24
C THR A 85 12.20 8.52 0.17
N LEU A 86 12.99 7.45 0.19
CA LEU A 86 12.53 6.09 0.45
C LEU A 86 13.11 5.59 1.76
N VAL A 87 12.31 4.83 2.48
CA VAL A 87 12.68 4.19 3.74
C VAL A 87 12.55 2.69 3.58
N HIS A 88 13.61 1.95 3.89
CA HIS A 88 13.62 0.50 3.96
C HIS A 88 13.73 0.06 5.42
N LEU A 89 12.80 -0.77 5.86
CA LEU A 89 12.75 -1.40 7.17
C LEU A 89 13.01 -2.90 6.99
N PRO A 90 14.26 -3.36 7.13
CA PRO A 90 14.60 -4.77 7.00
C PRO A 90 14.20 -5.57 8.25
N HIS A 91 13.97 -6.87 8.10
CA HIS A 91 13.80 -7.83 9.20
C HIS A 91 12.68 -7.52 10.20
N LEU A 92 11.53 -7.09 9.72
CA LEU A 92 10.40 -6.70 10.58
C LEU A 92 9.85 -7.82 11.45
N GLU A 93 10.04 -9.10 11.08
CA GLU A 93 9.67 -10.25 11.92
C GLU A 93 10.33 -10.21 13.29
N ARG A 94 11.51 -9.59 13.41
CA ARG A 94 12.22 -9.43 14.69
C ARG A 94 11.58 -8.39 15.61
N GLU A 95 10.88 -7.42 15.04
CA GLU A 95 10.19 -6.36 15.77
C GLU A 95 8.93 -6.90 16.47
N PHE A 96 8.30 -7.95 15.90
CA PHE A 96 7.00 -8.47 16.34
C PHE A 96 7.06 -9.86 16.96
N SER A 97 8.25 -10.40 17.21
CA SER A 97 8.45 -11.74 17.76
C SER A 97 8.02 -11.90 19.23
N GLN A 98 7.71 -10.82 19.94
CA GLN A 98 7.23 -10.89 21.31
C GLN A 98 5.70 -11.07 21.36
N PRO A 99 5.18 -11.98 22.23
CA PRO A 99 3.74 -12.15 22.39
C PRO A 99 3.09 -10.88 22.95
N ILE A 100 1.85 -10.62 22.51
CA ILE A 100 1.01 -9.52 23.06
C ILE A 100 0.78 -9.78 24.55
N GLN A 101 1.20 -8.84 25.41
CA GLN A 101 0.90 -8.92 26.83
C GLN A 101 -0.58 -8.56 27.08
N PRO A 102 -1.27 -9.27 28.01
CA PRO A 102 -2.60 -8.85 28.43
C PRO A 102 -2.50 -7.48 29.13
N GLY A 103 -3.01 -6.46 28.50
CA GLY A 103 -2.92 -5.07 28.99
C GLY A 103 -2.46 -4.07 27.91
N ASP A 104 -1.89 -4.53 26.80
CA ASP A 104 -1.47 -3.71 25.65
C ASP A 104 -2.67 -3.28 24.77
N ASN A 105 -3.82 -2.95 25.36
CA ASN A 105 -4.92 -2.38 24.62
C ASN A 105 -4.69 -0.87 24.48
N PRO A 106 -4.62 -0.35 23.23
CA PRO A 106 -4.64 1.09 23.03
C PRO A 106 -5.97 1.67 23.55
N PRO A 107 -5.99 2.92 24.01
CA PRO A 107 -7.23 3.60 24.34
C PRO A 107 -8.15 3.56 23.11
N LEU A 108 -9.40 3.22 23.32
CA LEU A 108 -10.44 3.25 22.28
C LEU A 108 -10.48 4.67 21.71
N LEU A 109 -10.41 4.81 20.40
CA LEU A 109 -10.66 6.08 19.73
C LEU A 109 -12.04 6.61 20.21
N PRO A 110 -12.17 7.89 20.60
CA PRO A 110 -13.44 8.46 20.97
C PRO A 110 -14.43 8.27 19.81
N ARG A 111 -15.62 7.80 20.12
CA ARG A 111 -16.70 7.68 19.14
C ARG A 111 -17.04 9.10 18.68
N SER A 112 -16.94 9.37 17.38
CA SER A 112 -17.47 10.59 16.81
C SER A 112 -18.98 10.64 17.07
N HIS A 113 -19.42 11.53 17.93
CA HIS A 113 -20.84 11.89 18.03
C HIS A 113 -21.17 12.73 16.79
N SER A 114 -22.10 12.23 16.00
CA SER A 114 -22.73 13.03 14.95
C SER A 114 -23.59 14.10 15.64
N SER A 115 -23.15 15.34 15.64
CA SER A 115 -23.98 16.48 15.97
C SER A 115 -24.71 16.93 14.71
N SER A 116 -26.05 16.97 14.83
CA SER A 116 -26.96 17.54 13.85
C SER A 116 -26.79 19.05 13.76
N ASP A 117 -26.88 19.55 12.54
CA ASP A 117 -26.89 20.95 12.14
C ASP A 117 -27.91 21.78 12.95
N SER A 118 -27.47 22.94 13.39
CA SER A 118 -28.34 24.13 13.54
C SER A 118 -27.47 25.37 13.36
N ASP A 119 -27.77 26.12 12.29
CA ASP A 119 -27.23 27.45 11.98
C ASP A 119 -27.68 28.44 13.08
N GLU A 120 -26.74 29.15 13.68
CA GLU A 120 -26.96 30.48 14.26
C GLU A 120 -25.65 31.28 14.21
N GLU A 121 -25.70 32.42 13.53
CA GLU A 121 -24.66 33.44 13.45
C GLU A 121 -24.64 34.22 14.80
N GLU A 122 -23.47 34.35 15.44
CA GLU A 122 -23.25 35.41 16.45
C GLU A 122 -21.80 35.90 16.46
N GLU A 123 -21.67 37.17 16.83
CA GLU A 123 -20.62 38.15 16.63
C GLU A 123 -19.39 37.96 17.55
N ASP A 124 -18.25 38.52 17.08
CA ASP A 124 -16.94 38.53 17.70
C ASP A 124 -16.88 39.15 19.09
N GLU A 125 -16.35 38.42 20.08
CA GLU A 125 -15.70 39.02 21.27
C GLU A 125 -14.42 38.23 21.59
N ASP A 126 -13.27 38.91 21.64
CA ASP A 126 -11.96 38.41 22.01
C ASP A 126 -11.92 37.87 23.45
N GLU A 127 -11.98 36.57 23.66
CA GLU A 127 -11.66 35.92 24.92
C GLU A 127 -10.41 35.04 24.77
N GLU A 128 -9.43 35.23 25.68
CA GLU A 128 -8.21 34.44 25.79
C GLU A 128 -8.58 32.99 26.12
N ASP A 129 -8.44 32.09 25.13
CA ASP A 129 -8.77 30.66 25.23
C ASP A 129 -7.87 29.94 26.25
N GLU A 130 -8.41 29.61 27.41
CA GLU A 130 -7.92 28.49 28.22
C GLU A 130 -8.12 27.21 27.37
N MET A 131 -7.00 26.55 26.99
CA MET A 131 -7.04 25.33 26.20
C MET A 131 -7.77 24.21 26.95
N ASP A 132 -8.97 23.91 26.50
CA ASP A 132 -9.77 22.78 26.95
C ASP A 132 -9.10 21.46 26.57
N GLU A 133 -8.84 20.59 27.56
CA GLU A 133 -8.19 19.29 27.34
C GLU A 133 -9.03 18.32 26.46
N ASP A 134 -10.28 18.65 26.17
CA ASP A 134 -11.23 17.83 25.42
C ASP A 134 -11.50 18.29 23.97
N ASP A 135 -10.70 19.24 23.42
CA ASP A 135 -10.83 19.69 22.02
C ASP A 135 -10.58 18.54 21.05
N PRO A 136 -11.60 18.09 20.25
CA PRO A 136 -11.45 17.04 19.27
C PRO A 136 -10.47 17.40 18.12
N LEU A 137 -10.09 18.65 17.99
CA LEU A 137 -9.08 19.14 17.05
C LEU A 137 -7.73 19.39 17.71
N ALA A 138 -7.58 19.18 19.02
CA ALA A 138 -6.30 19.27 19.69
C ALA A 138 -5.27 18.37 18.99
N PRO A 139 -4.04 18.84 18.72
CA PRO A 139 -3.04 18.06 18.06
C PRO A 139 -2.75 16.81 18.89
N TYR A 140 -3.10 15.62 18.32
CA TYR A 140 -2.81 14.33 18.93
C TYR A 140 -1.34 14.28 19.35
N GLN A 141 -1.08 14.28 20.65
CA GLN A 141 0.24 14.02 21.20
C GLN A 141 0.35 12.50 21.43
N PRO A 142 1.09 11.77 20.58
CA PRO A 142 1.33 10.36 20.84
C PRO A 142 2.07 10.25 22.17
N SER A 143 1.56 9.46 23.10
CA SER A 143 2.27 9.16 24.33
C SER A 143 3.63 8.57 23.95
N ARG A 144 4.73 9.10 24.50
CA ARG A 144 6.13 8.69 24.20
C ARG A 144 6.40 7.19 24.39
N ALA A 145 5.47 6.47 24.99
CA ALA A 145 5.57 5.04 25.28
C ALA A 145 5.48 4.14 24.04
N TRP A 146 5.01 4.65 22.88
CA TRP A 146 4.73 3.87 21.68
C TRP A 146 5.72 4.11 20.52
N GLU A 147 6.64 5.07 20.65
CA GLU A 147 7.65 5.33 19.62
C GLU A 147 8.77 4.30 19.76
N HIS A 148 8.78 3.30 18.88
CA HIS A 148 9.88 2.37 18.74
C HIS A 148 10.92 2.88 17.73
N ARG A 149 12.19 2.80 18.08
CA ARG A 149 13.27 2.80 17.08
C ARG A 149 13.41 1.38 16.57
N PRO A 150 13.40 1.13 15.25
CA PRO A 150 13.55 -0.22 14.73
C PRO A 150 14.87 -0.83 15.18
N ARG A 151 14.80 -2.03 15.78
CA ARG A 151 15.98 -2.79 16.24
C ARG A 151 16.78 -3.35 15.06
N SER A 152 16.12 -3.56 13.94
CA SER A 152 16.68 -4.13 12.71
C SER A 152 17.46 -3.14 11.86
N GLY A 153 17.50 -1.87 12.27
CA GLY A 153 18.03 -0.79 11.46
C GLY A 153 16.99 -0.22 10.50
N MET A 154 17.25 0.99 10.05
CA MET A 154 16.42 1.70 9.07
C MET A 154 17.35 2.33 8.04
N GLU A 155 17.11 2.06 6.78
CA GLU A 155 17.84 2.65 5.66
C GLU A 155 16.99 3.74 5.02
N VAL A 156 17.54 4.94 4.87
CA VAL A 156 16.86 6.10 4.27
C VAL A 156 17.73 6.70 3.21
N TRP A 157 17.18 6.90 2.01
CA TRP A 157 17.90 7.58 0.92
C TRP A 157 16.97 8.47 0.10
N ARG A 158 17.53 9.54 -0.43
CA ARG A 158 16.84 10.42 -1.37
C ARG A 158 16.81 9.73 -2.75
N ALA A 159 15.61 9.37 -3.19
CA ALA A 159 15.35 8.70 -4.45
C ALA A 159 14.92 9.69 -5.54
N HIS A 160 13.99 10.57 -5.23
CA HIS A 160 13.36 11.49 -6.19
C HIS A 160 13.64 12.95 -5.86
N GLY A 161 13.50 13.83 -6.85
CA GLY A 161 13.65 15.28 -6.70
C GLY A 161 12.45 15.95 -6.05
N HIS A 162 11.28 15.32 -6.19
CA HIS A 162 9.96 15.70 -5.67
C HIS A 162 9.36 14.54 -4.90
N GLU A 163 8.07 14.57 -4.60
CA GLU A 163 7.34 13.52 -3.89
C GLU A 163 7.60 12.15 -4.51
N ALA A 164 8.02 11.19 -3.68
CA ALA A 164 8.08 9.78 -4.07
C ALA A 164 6.69 9.16 -3.86
N TRP A 165 5.87 9.12 -4.91
CA TRP A 165 4.48 8.69 -4.81
C TRP A 165 4.33 7.21 -4.48
N ILE A 166 5.24 6.39 -4.99
CA ILE A 166 5.12 4.94 -4.90
C ILE A 166 6.49 4.27 -4.76
N ALA A 167 6.55 3.25 -3.92
CA ALA A 167 7.61 2.26 -3.93
C ALA A 167 7.01 0.85 -3.85
N ALA A 168 7.55 -0.09 -4.61
CA ALA A 168 7.06 -1.45 -4.70
C ALA A 168 8.22 -2.45 -4.84
N TRP A 169 8.10 -3.59 -4.17
CA TRP A 169 9.04 -4.68 -4.27
C TRP A 169 8.87 -5.49 -5.56
N ASP A 170 9.97 -5.96 -6.10
CA ASP A 170 9.96 -7.11 -6.98
C ASP A 170 9.65 -8.36 -6.17
N CYS A 171 8.44 -8.89 -6.31
CA CYS A 171 7.97 -10.05 -5.54
C CYS A 171 8.76 -11.35 -5.83
N TRP A 172 9.60 -11.36 -6.88
CA TRP A 172 10.47 -12.49 -7.25
C TRP A 172 11.90 -12.34 -6.72
N SER A 173 12.24 -11.17 -6.17
CA SER A 173 13.61 -10.85 -5.74
C SER A 173 13.91 -11.15 -4.26
N SER A 174 12.94 -11.67 -3.50
CA SER A 174 13.09 -11.91 -2.05
C SER A 174 13.58 -10.67 -1.29
N GLY A 175 12.96 -9.51 -1.55
CA GLY A 175 13.30 -8.25 -0.91
C GLY A 175 14.63 -7.61 -1.34
N ARG A 176 15.20 -8.04 -2.47
CA ARG A 176 16.48 -7.51 -2.97
C ARG A 176 16.34 -6.37 -3.97
N VAL A 177 15.23 -6.32 -4.70
CA VAL A 177 14.98 -5.31 -5.73
C VAL A 177 13.65 -4.63 -5.49
N ALA A 178 13.65 -3.30 -5.57
CA ALA A 178 12.45 -2.48 -5.54
C ALA A 178 12.46 -1.45 -6.66
N TRP A 179 11.27 -0.98 -7.04
CA TRP A 179 11.08 0.11 -7.97
C TRP A 179 10.38 1.26 -7.27
N SER A 180 10.63 2.49 -7.72
CA SER A 180 9.93 3.68 -7.22
C SER A 180 9.55 4.62 -8.35
N GLY A 181 8.48 5.37 -8.10
CA GLY A 181 7.99 6.43 -8.94
C GLY A 181 7.78 7.72 -8.16
N GLY A 182 8.00 8.85 -8.79
CA GLY A 182 7.86 10.17 -8.16
C GLY A 182 7.21 11.20 -9.07
N ASP A 183 6.94 12.35 -8.48
CA ASP A 183 6.38 13.52 -9.18
C ASP A 183 7.37 14.13 -10.16
N ASP A 184 8.65 13.81 -10.03
CA ASP A 184 9.70 14.16 -10.99
C ASP A 184 9.61 13.37 -12.33
N CYS A 185 8.48 12.69 -12.57
CA CYS A 185 8.20 11.89 -13.78
C CYS A 185 9.25 10.81 -14.05
N LYS A 186 9.87 10.26 -12.99
CA LYS A 186 10.87 9.21 -13.13
C LYS A 186 10.39 7.89 -12.52
N LEU A 187 10.78 6.81 -13.22
CA LEU A 187 10.73 5.46 -12.71
C LEU A 187 12.16 5.01 -12.44
N MET A 188 12.44 4.51 -11.24
CA MET A 188 13.77 4.07 -10.82
C MET A 188 13.74 2.68 -10.22
N GLY A 189 14.80 1.91 -10.45
CA GLY A 189 15.02 0.61 -9.82
C GLY A 189 16.18 0.65 -8.84
N TRP A 190 16.07 -0.12 -7.75
CA TRP A 190 16.99 -0.14 -6.62
C TRP A 190 17.40 -1.57 -6.27
N ASP A 191 18.69 -1.81 -6.09
CA ASP A 191 19.22 -3.04 -5.49
C ASP A 191 19.53 -2.76 -4.01
N MET A 192 18.83 -3.43 -3.09
CA MET A 192 19.00 -3.22 -1.65
C MET A 192 20.37 -3.65 -1.13
N ARG A 193 21.12 -4.42 -1.90
CA ARG A 193 22.51 -4.80 -1.58
C ARG A 193 23.51 -3.68 -1.85
N THR A 194 23.14 -2.69 -2.68
CA THR A 194 23.97 -1.53 -2.94
C THR A 194 23.98 -0.62 -1.71
N PRO A 195 25.14 -0.26 -1.14
CA PRO A 195 25.19 0.56 0.06
C PRO A 195 24.70 1.98 -0.21
N ILE A 196 24.16 2.60 0.83
CA ILE A 196 23.84 4.03 0.81
C ILE A 196 25.13 4.83 1.04
N GLY A 197 25.42 5.78 0.15
CA GLY A 197 26.57 6.66 0.28
C GLY A 197 26.46 7.62 1.47
N ALA A 198 27.59 8.27 1.82
CA ALA A 198 27.64 9.26 2.89
C ALA A 198 26.74 10.49 2.61
N ASP A 199 26.43 10.74 1.36
CA ASP A 199 25.50 11.78 0.89
C ASP A 199 24.01 11.36 0.98
N ARG A 200 23.71 10.24 1.64
CA ARG A 200 22.38 9.63 1.74
C ARG A 200 21.75 9.31 0.38
N LYS A 201 22.55 8.94 -0.60
CA LYS A 201 22.08 8.46 -1.90
C LYS A 201 22.42 7.00 -2.09
N ARG A 202 21.51 6.27 -2.70
CA ARG A 202 21.70 4.93 -3.25
C ARG A 202 21.72 5.05 -4.78
N SER A 203 22.66 4.41 -5.44
CA SER A 203 22.70 4.43 -6.90
C SER A 203 21.59 3.54 -7.48
N PRO A 204 20.71 4.09 -8.34
CA PRO A 204 19.69 3.28 -9.00
C PRO A 204 20.33 2.32 -10.00
N ILE A 205 19.77 1.12 -10.16
CA ILE A 205 20.17 0.15 -11.19
C ILE A 205 19.69 0.58 -12.58
N PHE A 206 18.61 1.35 -12.63
CA PHE A 206 18.16 2.04 -13.84
C PHE A 206 17.34 3.29 -13.46
N THR A 207 17.23 4.20 -14.43
CA THR A 207 16.33 5.36 -14.38
C THR A 207 15.67 5.53 -15.73
N VAL A 208 14.35 5.60 -15.75
CA VAL A 208 13.54 6.02 -16.90
C VAL A 208 13.04 7.42 -16.63
N SER A 209 13.49 8.39 -17.43
CA SER A 209 13.17 9.82 -17.31
C SER A 209 12.43 10.37 -18.53
N ARG A 210 11.98 9.51 -19.42
CA ARG A 210 11.24 9.87 -20.64
C ARG A 210 10.05 8.94 -20.81
N GLY A 211 8.98 9.46 -21.43
CA GLY A 211 7.78 8.68 -21.69
C GLY A 211 6.77 8.69 -20.56
N PHE A 212 6.97 9.57 -19.56
CA PHE A 212 5.97 9.93 -18.57
C PHE A 212 5.75 11.44 -18.63
N ASP A 213 4.52 11.86 -18.92
CA ASP A 213 4.09 13.26 -19.00
C ASP A 213 3.44 13.73 -17.67
N GLY A 214 3.51 12.90 -16.64
CA GLY A 214 3.05 13.15 -15.27
C GLY A 214 3.78 12.27 -14.27
N GLY A 215 3.61 12.53 -12.97
CA GLY A 215 4.21 11.76 -11.90
C GLY A 215 3.89 10.27 -11.99
N VAL A 216 4.86 9.42 -11.68
CA VAL A 216 4.68 7.97 -11.61
C VAL A 216 4.08 7.63 -10.25
N THR A 217 2.81 7.20 -10.22
CA THR A 217 1.96 7.13 -9.03
C THR A 217 1.58 5.72 -8.61
N ALA A 218 1.68 4.74 -9.51
CA ALA A 218 1.31 3.37 -9.22
C ALA A 218 2.31 2.38 -9.83
N ILE A 219 2.77 1.44 -9.03
CA ILE A 219 3.71 0.38 -9.47
C ILE A 219 3.31 -0.92 -8.79
N GLN A 220 3.29 -2.01 -9.55
CA GLN A 220 3.17 -3.36 -8.99
C GLN A 220 3.86 -4.41 -9.85
N SER A 221 4.74 -5.21 -9.23
CA SER A 221 5.28 -6.44 -9.82
C SER A 221 4.17 -7.48 -9.95
N SER A 222 4.12 -8.21 -11.06
CA SER A 222 3.20 -9.33 -11.22
C SER A 222 3.69 -10.54 -10.40
N HIS A 223 2.85 -11.04 -9.51
CA HIS A 223 3.16 -12.23 -8.71
C HIS A 223 2.91 -13.56 -9.45
N LEU A 224 2.25 -13.50 -10.61
CA LEU A 224 1.97 -14.67 -11.46
C LEU A 224 2.82 -14.72 -12.74
N ARG A 225 3.48 -13.62 -13.10
CA ARG A 225 4.33 -13.52 -14.30
C ARG A 225 5.65 -12.86 -13.89
N GLU A 226 6.69 -13.67 -13.78
CA GLU A 226 8.04 -13.19 -13.49
C GLU A 226 8.47 -12.12 -14.50
N HIS A 227 9.21 -11.12 -14.04
CA HIS A 227 9.71 -9.97 -14.81
C HIS A 227 8.67 -8.96 -15.29
N ILE A 228 7.37 -9.22 -15.14
CA ILE A 228 6.31 -8.30 -15.60
C ILE A 228 5.90 -7.32 -14.51
N TRP A 229 5.86 -6.05 -14.88
CA TRP A 229 5.49 -4.95 -14.00
C TRP A 229 4.41 -4.08 -14.63
N ALA A 230 3.46 -3.65 -13.83
CA ALA A 230 2.49 -2.63 -14.17
C ALA A 230 2.93 -1.30 -13.56
N VAL A 231 2.99 -0.25 -14.37
CA VAL A 231 3.39 1.09 -13.98
C VAL A 231 2.36 2.09 -14.48
N GLY A 232 1.74 2.80 -13.55
CA GLY A 232 0.76 3.84 -13.82
C GLY A 232 1.32 5.23 -13.52
N SER A 233 0.85 6.21 -14.29
CA SER A 233 1.25 7.59 -14.14
C SER A 233 0.04 8.53 -14.10
N TYR A 234 0.23 9.71 -13.53
CA TYR A 234 -0.76 10.78 -13.52
C TYR A 234 -1.11 11.27 -14.94
N ASP A 235 -0.29 10.93 -15.95
CA ASP A 235 -0.55 11.19 -17.37
C ASP A 235 -1.68 10.33 -17.99
N GLY A 236 -2.36 9.52 -17.18
CA GLY A 236 -3.49 8.71 -17.61
C GLY A 236 -3.13 7.40 -18.33
N HIS A 237 -1.88 6.98 -18.28
CA HIS A 237 -1.46 5.76 -18.96
C HIS A 237 -1.05 4.66 -17.97
N ILE A 238 -1.52 3.44 -18.24
CA ILE A 238 -0.93 2.21 -17.72
C ILE A 238 0.11 1.69 -18.71
N ARG A 239 1.26 1.29 -18.19
CA ARG A 239 2.39 0.75 -18.98
C ARG A 239 2.83 -0.59 -18.40
N ILE A 240 3.15 -1.54 -19.27
CA ILE A 240 3.71 -2.82 -18.88
C ILE A 240 5.19 -2.82 -19.19
N PHE A 241 6.01 -3.17 -18.21
CA PHE A 241 7.46 -3.26 -18.33
C PHE A 241 7.95 -4.69 -18.13
N ASP A 242 9.10 -5.00 -18.73
CA ASP A 242 9.90 -6.18 -18.43
C ASP A 242 11.14 -5.76 -17.63
N SER A 243 11.31 -6.32 -16.42
CA SER A 243 12.43 -5.98 -15.52
C SER A 243 13.81 -6.30 -16.11
N ARG A 244 13.88 -7.16 -17.11
CA ARG A 244 15.12 -7.47 -17.85
C ARG A 244 15.51 -6.35 -18.82
N SER A 245 14.53 -5.55 -19.27
CA SER A 245 14.73 -4.40 -20.18
C SER A 245 13.89 -3.20 -19.74
N PRO A 246 14.14 -2.62 -18.55
CA PRO A 246 13.25 -1.65 -17.91
C PRO A 246 13.31 -0.25 -18.51
N ARG A 247 14.07 -0.02 -19.59
CA ARG A 247 14.27 1.34 -20.16
C ARG A 247 13.10 1.83 -21.00
N SER A 248 12.26 0.92 -21.47
CA SER A 248 11.06 1.23 -22.24
C SER A 248 9.94 0.23 -21.91
N PRO A 249 8.66 0.67 -21.92
CA PRO A 249 7.56 -0.26 -21.74
C PRO A 249 7.43 -1.21 -22.93
N LEU A 250 6.90 -2.40 -22.68
CA LEU A 250 6.47 -3.34 -23.71
C LEU A 250 5.25 -2.79 -24.46
N THR A 251 4.32 -2.17 -23.73
CA THR A 251 3.09 -1.60 -24.25
C THR A 251 2.54 -0.55 -23.30
N SER A 252 1.62 0.28 -23.78
CA SER A 252 0.93 1.28 -22.97
C SER A 252 -0.51 1.47 -23.45
N LEU A 253 -1.41 1.84 -22.54
CA LEU A 253 -2.82 2.12 -22.79
C LEU A 253 -3.23 3.39 -22.05
N ASP A 254 -3.92 4.30 -22.73
CA ASP A 254 -4.61 5.44 -22.12
C ASP A 254 -5.89 4.95 -21.44
N VAL A 255 -6.05 5.28 -20.15
CA VAL A 255 -7.19 4.87 -19.31
C VAL A 255 -8.07 6.04 -18.88
N SER A 256 -7.97 7.17 -19.59
CA SER A 256 -8.83 8.35 -19.46
C SER A 256 -8.86 9.02 -18.08
N GLY A 257 -7.78 8.94 -17.32
CA GLY A 257 -7.66 9.61 -16.01
C GLY A 257 -6.36 9.34 -15.33
N GLY A 258 -5.90 10.25 -14.45
CA GLY A 258 -4.67 10.08 -13.68
C GLY A 258 -4.69 8.75 -12.93
N LEU A 259 -3.74 7.88 -13.20
CA LEU A 259 -3.73 6.55 -12.63
C LEU A 259 -3.13 6.58 -11.22
N TRP A 260 -3.92 6.19 -10.22
CA TRP A 260 -3.50 6.25 -8.82
C TRP A 260 -3.24 4.89 -8.19
N ARG A 261 -3.90 3.82 -8.68
CA ARG A 261 -3.76 2.47 -8.14
C ARG A 261 -3.74 1.43 -9.25
N THR A 262 -2.89 0.43 -9.09
CA THR A 262 -2.86 -0.76 -9.94
C THR A 262 -2.80 -2.01 -9.08
N ARG A 263 -3.58 -3.05 -9.45
CA ARG A 263 -3.65 -4.32 -8.72
C ARG A 263 -3.79 -5.50 -9.68
N TRP A 264 -2.76 -6.34 -9.73
CA TRP A 264 -2.86 -7.62 -10.43
C TRP A 264 -3.92 -8.50 -9.77
N HIS A 265 -4.67 -9.22 -10.59
CA HIS A 265 -5.64 -10.19 -10.11
C HIS A 265 -4.94 -11.31 -9.32
N PRO A 266 -5.53 -11.82 -8.21
CA PRO A 266 -4.88 -12.81 -7.34
C PRO A 266 -4.49 -14.12 -8.02
N SER A 267 -5.27 -14.58 -9.01
CA SER A 267 -5.10 -15.89 -9.65
C SER A 267 -5.11 -15.85 -11.19
N ASP A 268 -5.48 -14.72 -11.81
CA ASP A 268 -5.49 -14.56 -13.26
C ASP A 268 -4.38 -13.59 -13.70
N PRO A 269 -3.30 -14.08 -14.34
CA PRO A 269 -2.18 -13.25 -14.76
C PRO A 269 -2.52 -12.25 -15.88
N SER A 270 -3.70 -12.38 -16.49
CA SER A 270 -4.15 -11.51 -17.57
C SER A 270 -4.99 -10.33 -17.11
N ARG A 271 -5.37 -10.23 -15.84
CA ARG A 271 -6.27 -9.19 -15.34
C ARG A 271 -5.56 -8.19 -14.44
N LEU A 272 -5.82 -6.91 -14.67
CA LEU A 272 -5.26 -5.79 -13.93
C LEU A 272 -6.37 -4.79 -13.59
N LEU A 273 -6.58 -4.54 -12.29
CA LEU A 273 -7.53 -3.54 -11.80
C LEU A 273 -6.82 -2.20 -11.63
N LEU A 274 -7.44 -1.12 -12.08
CA LEU A 274 -6.92 0.23 -12.05
C LEU A 274 -7.89 1.18 -11.36
N GLY A 275 -7.34 2.11 -10.56
CA GLY A 275 -8.04 3.28 -10.04
C GLY A 275 -7.54 4.52 -10.78
N CYS A 276 -8.40 5.15 -11.56
CA CYS A 276 -8.06 6.16 -12.55
C CYS A 276 -8.59 7.56 -12.19
N MET A 277 -8.62 7.90 -10.89
CA MET A 277 -9.10 9.20 -10.37
C MET A 277 -10.43 9.63 -11.02
N HIS A 278 -10.41 10.64 -11.88
CA HIS A 278 -11.60 11.13 -12.59
C HIS A 278 -12.18 10.11 -13.58
N GLY A 279 -11.39 9.15 -14.06
CA GLY A 279 -11.81 8.09 -14.97
C GLY A 279 -12.50 6.89 -14.28
N GLY A 280 -12.71 6.95 -12.94
CA GLY A 280 -13.32 5.86 -12.20
C GLY A 280 -12.38 4.65 -12.04
N PHE A 281 -12.96 3.46 -12.02
CA PHE A 281 -12.20 2.20 -11.94
C PHE A 281 -12.37 1.41 -13.23
N CYS A 282 -11.31 0.72 -13.66
CA CYS A 282 -11.40 -0.17 -14.80
C CYS A 282 -10.58 -1.45 -14.61
N VAL A 283 -10.97 -2.49 -15.34
CA VAL A 283 -10.20 -3.72 -15.48
C VAL A 283 -9.64 -3.79 -16.88
N VAL A 284 -8.33 -3.99 -16.94
CA VAL A 284 -7.57 -4.14 -18.18
C VAL A 284 -7.13 -5.59 -18.34
N ARG A 285 -7.33 -6.14 -19.54
CA ARG A 285 -6.75 -7.42 -19.94
C ARG A 285 -5.36 -7.19 -20.48
N VAL A 286 -4.40 -7.98 -20.01
CA VAL A 286 -2.99 -7.98 -20.43
C VAL A 286 -2.71 -9.29 -21.15
N SER A 287 -2.53 -9.26 -22.45
CA SER A 287 -2.24 -10.47 -23.23
C SER A 287 -0.88 -11.10 -22.86
N SER A 288 -0.69 -12.35 -23.25
CA SER A 288 0.55 -13.12 -23.03
C SER A 288 1.18 -13.60 -24.35
N GLY A 289 0.82 -13.02 -25.49
CA GLY A 289 1.36 -13.33 -26.82
C GLY A 289 2.79 -12.85 -27.02
N GLU A 290 3.32 -12.99 -28.26
CA GLU A 290 4.63 -12.45 -28.66
C GLU A 290 4.66 -10.91 -28.47
N GLU A 291 3.55 -10.24 -28.75
CA GLU A 291 3.34 -8.83 -28.44
C GLU A 291 2.38 -8.74 -27.26
N VAL A 292 2.72 -7.90 -26.30
CA VAL A 292 1.84 -7.62 -25.12
C VAL A 292 0.85 -6.56 -25.53
N GLU A 293 -0.44 -6.91 -25.50
CA GLU A 293 -1.55 -5.99 -25.78
C GLU A 293 -2.34 -5.70 -24.52
N LEU A 294 -2.92 -4.50 -24.45
CA LEU A 294 -3.77 -4.05 -23.36
C LEU A 294 -5.15 -3.70 -23.91
N GLU A 295 -6.19 -4.16 -23.24
CA GLU A 295 -7.59 -3.90 -23.55
C GLU A 295 -8.38 -3.60 -22.29
N THR A 296 -9.12 -2.49 -22.24
CA THR A 296 -10.09 -2.24 -21.17
C THR A 296 -11.30 -3.14 -21.37
N VAL A 297 -11.51 -4.07 -20.45
CA VAL A 297 -12.60 -5.07 -20.53
C VAL A 297 -13.81 -4.71 -19.67
N ARG A 298 -13.61 -3.87 -18.64
CA ARG A 298 -14.69 -3.40 -17.77
C ARG A 298 -14.38 -2.03 -17.17
N THR A 299 -15.41 -1.20 -16.97
CA THR A 299 -15.34 0.07 -16.27
C THR A 299 -16.37 0.13 -15.15
N PHE A 300 -16.07 0.87 -14.09
CA PHE A 300 -16.98 1.13 -12.98
C PHE A 300 -16.88 2.60 -12.57
N GLU A 301 -17.98 3.32 -12.80
CA GLU A 301 -18.12 4.78 -12.58
C GLU A 301 -19.13 5.09 -11.45
N GLY A 302 -19.36 4.13 -10.54
CA GLY A 302 -20.38 4.24 -9.49
C GLY A 302 -20.05 5.21 -8.35
N HIS A 303 -18.84 5.79 -8.34
CA HIS A 303 -18.43 6.77 -7.33
C HIS A 303 -18.73 8.20 -7.78
N GLY A 304 -19.19 9.04 -6.85
CA GLY A 304 -19.39 10.47 -7.08
C GLY A 304 -18.12 11.32 -6.98
N SER A 305 -16.98 10.71 -6.67
CA SER A 305 -15.70 11.37 -6.43
C SER A 305 -14.53 10.58 -7.01
N LEU A 306 -13.31 11.08 -6.79
CA LEU A 306 -12.08 10.52 -7.36
C LEU A 306 -11.83 9.07 -6.90
N ALA A 307 -11.54 8.20 -7.86
CA ALA A 307 -11.23 6.80 -7.67
C ALA A 307 -9.79 6.60 -7.15
N TYR A 308 -9.61 6.28 -5.87
CA TYR A 308 -8.30 6.12 -5.26
C TYR A 308 -7.98 4.67 -4.90
N GLY A 309 -8.71 4.09 -3.95
CA GLY A 309 -8.41 2.77 -3.41
C GLY A 309 -9.18 1.68 -4.12
N CYS A 310 -8.51 0.60 -4.52
CA CYS A 310 -9.17 -0.61 -4.99
C CYS A 310 -8.31 -1.85 -4.70
N ASP A 311 -8.97 -2.97 -4.49
CA ASP A 311 -8.31 -4.29 -4.46
C ASP A 311 -9.32 -5.38 -4.85
N TRP A 312 -8.78 -6.52 -5.28
CA TRP A 312 -9.52 -7.73 -5.58
C TRP A 312 -9.88 -8.48 -4.31
N GLU A 313 -11.01 -9.18 -4.34
CA GLU A 313 -11.26 -10.23 -3.37
C GLU A 313 -10.19 -11.31 -3.47
N ARG A 314 -9.74 -11.81 -2.32
CA ARG A 314 -8.73 -12.87 -2.21
C ARG A 314 -9.33 -14.08 -1.54
N THR A 315 -10.41 -14.63 -2.10
CA THR A 315 -11.01 -15.89 -1.65
C THR A 315 -10.19 -17.06 -2.17
N GLY A 316 -9.41 -17.59 -1.30
CA GLY A 316 -8.63 -18.82 -1.50
C GLY A 316 -8.21 -19.43 -0.19
N MET A 317 -8.48 -18.75 0.91
CA MET A 317 -8.36 -19.34 2.24
C MET A 317 -9.67 -20.07 2.55
N ASP A 318 -9.59 -21.38 2.60
CA ASP A 318 -10.64 -22.33 2.97
C ASP A 318 -11.22 -21.98 4.36
N VAL A 319 -12.16 -21.04 4.41
CA VAL A 319 -12.98 -20.78 5.58
C VAL A 319 -14.24 -21.60 5.43
N GLY A 320 -14.07 -22.94 5.61
CA GLY A 320 -15.20 -23.87 5.77
C GLY A 320 -15.98 -24.21 4.52
N GLY A 321 -15.38 -24.99 3.62
CA GLY A 321 -16.09 -26.05 2.92
C GLY A 321 -17.22 -25.68 1.96
N ARG A 322 -17.17 -24.60 1.21
CA ARG A 322 -17.99 -24.39 0.02
C ARG A 322 -17.14 -23.92 -1.16
N LYS A 323 -16.65 -24.89 -1.92
CA LYS A 323 -16.30 -24.67 -3.33
C LYS A 323 -17.62 -24.69 -4.12
N GLU A 324 -18.28 -23.57 -4.24
CA GLU A 324 -19.11 -23.33 -5.40
C GLU A 324 -18.16 -22.94 -6.53
N LYS A 325 -18.03 -23.81 -7.52
CA LYS A 325 -17.44 -23.45 -8.80
C LYS A 325 -18.38 -22.43 -9.41
N GLU A 326 -18.01 -21.14 -9.33
CA GLU A 326 -18.62 -20.11 -10.16
C GLU A 326 -18.21 -20.37 -11.60
N GLU A 327 -19.22 -20.64 -12.43
CA GLU A 327 -19.07 -20.99 -13.85
C GLU A 327 -18.78 -19.79 -14.76
N ASP A 328 -18.52 -18.60 -14.21
CA ASP A 328 -18.10 -17.44 -15.01
C ASP A 328 -17.26 -16.53 -14.14
N GLY A 329 -15.98 -16.59 -14.32
CA GLY A 329 -14.83 -15.86 -13.82
C GLY A 329 -14.98 -14.47 -13.18
N ASP A 330 -16.12 -14.07 -12.66
CA ASP A 330 -16.34 -12.81 -11.97
C ASP A 330 -15.74 -12.85 -10.56
N THR A 331 -14.85 -11.90 -10.28
CA THR A 331 -14.22 -11.73 -8.97
C THR A 331 -14.74 -10.44 -8.35
N PHE A 332 -15.00 -10.45 -7.03
CA PHE A 332 -15.38 -9.23 -6.34
C PHE A 332 -14.22 -8.24 -6.26
N VAL A 333 -14.57 -6.99 -6.41
CA VAL A 333 -13.69 -5.83 -6.25
C VAL A 333 -14.26 -4.94 -5.17
N ALA A 334 -13.43 -4.51 -4.22
CA ALA A 334 -13.73 -3.39 -3.34
C ALA A 334 -13.05 -2.13 -3.88
N SER A 335 -13.78 -1.02 -3.95
CA SER A 335 -13.27 0.28 -4.40
C SER A 335 -13.73 1.39 -3.48
N CYS A 336 -12.86 2.41 -3.30
CA CYS A 336 -13.10 3.55 -2.42
C CYS A 336 -12.81 4.86 -3.15
N SER A 337 -13.68 5.85 -2.93
CA SER A 337 -13.46 7.23 -3.29
C SER A 337 -13.22 8.09 -2.03
N PHE A 338 -12.49 9.20 -2.21
CA PHE A 338 -12.00 9.96 -1.06
C PHE A 338 -13.00 11.02 -0.56
N TYR A 339 -13.45 11.93 -1.43
CA TYR A 339 -14.21 13.11 -0.99
C TYR A 339 -15.68 12.84 -0.66
N ASP A 340 -16.26 11.76 -1.16
CA ASP A 340 -17.61 11.30 -0.83
C ASP A 340 -17.64 10.19 0.22
N HIS A 341 -16.44 9.75 0.69
CA HIS A 341 -16.25 8.73 1.71
C HIS A 341 -16.99 7.41 1.43
N GLN A 342 -17.12 7.03 0.15
CA GLN A 342 -17.88 5.85 -0.25
C GLN A 342 -16.98 4.66 -0.52
N MET A 343 -17.49 3.47 -0.20
CA MET A 343 -16.93 2.20 -0.60
C MET A 343 -17.99 1.41 -1.36
N HIS A 344 -17.63 0.89 -2.51
CA HIS A 344 -18.46 0.01 -3.31
C HIS A 344 -17.83 -1.37 -3.42
N VAL A 345 -18.70 -2.39 -3.50
CA VAL A 345 -18.32 -3.77 -3.87
C VAL A 345 -19.04 -4.11 -5.15
N TRP A 346 -18.30 -4.57 -6.16
CA TRP A 346 -18.81 -4.91 -7.47
C TRP A 346 -18.05 -6.09 -8.05
N THR A 347 -18.50 -6.67 -9.16
CA THR A 347 -17.87 -7.85 -9.79
C THR A 347 -17.17 -7.45 -11.09
N ALA A 348 -16.04 -8.12 -11.36
CA ALA A 348 -15.25 -7.90 -12.55
C ALA A 348 -14.55 -9.19 -13.03
#